data_29ad8791a4c3cec0b5f34c8dccc6529d
#
_entry.id   29ad8791a4c3cec0b5f34c8dccc6529d
#
_cell.length_a   1.000
_cell.length_b   1.000
_cell.length_c   1.000
_cell.angle_alpha   90.00
_cell.angle_beta   90.00
_cell.angle_gamma   90.00
#
_symmetry.space_group_name_H-M   'P 1'
#
loop_
_entity.id
_entity.type
_entity.pdbx_description
1 polymer ?
#
loop_
_entity_poly.entity_id
_entity_poly.type
_entity_poly.pdbx_seq_one_letter_code
_entity_poly.pdbx_strand_id
1 'polypeptide(L)'
;MSEKEIIFCKSGGCTAKLGAGVLEHILERIPKGQKDENLLVGYDSSDDAAVYKINDNQAFVQTLDFFPPMVEDPYLFGQIAATNALSDIYAMGGDVKTALNIVCFPESMDLNILGKILQGGAEKVQEAGGSLAGGHSIADSDVKYGLSVTGIVNPKKIWKNNGAKSGDKLILTKRLGVGIICAANRVKQAPEGAMEQVLASMTTLNRTASEIGRNFCIHACTDVTGFGFLGHLHEMMDGRLSSVIYADQVPVFDGAMECAEEFLLTAAGQKNRNHLEGYVKFEDISFGMEEVLYDPQTSGGLLFAVSEAQADDLCEKLQIAGLPAAIVGEVIEQKKSEIFVIDHKKK
;
A
#
# COMPACT_ATOMS: atom_id res chain seq x y z
N MET A 1 -19.00 38.03 -5.04
CA MET A 1 -18.68 36.64 -5.37
C MET A 1 -18.65 35.90 -4.05
N SER A 2 -19.53 34.92 -3.80
CA SER A 2 -19.50 34.13 -2.56
C SER A 2 -18.17 33.39 -2.51
N GLU A 3 -17.39 33.62 -1.46
CA GLU A 3 -16.23 32.78 -1.14
C GLU A 3 -16.72 31.33 -1.11
N LYS A 4 -16.26 30.50 -2.06
CA LYS A 4 -16.52 29.08 -2.01
C LYS A 4 -15.75 28.53 -0.81
N GLU A 5 -16.49 28.09 0.20
CA GLU A 5 -15.92 27.42 1.36
C GLU A 5 -15.04 26.26 0.89
N ILE A 6 -13.75 26.30 1.23
CA ILE A 6 -12.80 25.26 0.83
C ILE A 6 -13.04 24.07 1.76
N ILE A 7 -13.57 22.99 1.18
CA ILE A 7 -13.80 21.74 1.92
C ILE A 7 -12.46 21.00 2.07
N PHE A 8 -12.04 20.75 3.31
CA PHE A 8 -10.77 20.06 3.63
C PHE A 8 -10.74 18.62 3.08
N CYS A 9 -11.78 17.83 3.34
CA CYS A 9 -11.86 16.44 2.90
C CYS A 9 -12.93 16.28 1.80
N LYS A 10 -12.51 16.17 0.53
CA LYS A 10 -13.42 15.94 -0.61
C LYS A 10 -13.50 14.48 -1.02
N SER A 11 -12.39 13.86 -1.20
CA SER A 11 -12.11 12.42 -1.42
C SER A 11 -10.60 12.30 -1.58
N GLY A 12 -10.00 11.29 -1.01
CA GLY A 12 -8.55 11.27 -1.00
C GLY A 12 -7.95 9.90 -0.69
N GLY A 13 -6.75 9.93 -0.16
CA GLY A 13 -5.95 8.75 0.05
C GLY A 13 -5.50 8.13 -1.28
N CYS A 14 -5.16 6.86 -1.25
CA CYS A 14 -4.67 6.14 -2.42
C CYS A 14 -5.71 6.00 -3.55
N THR A 15 -7.00 6.25 -3.28
CA THR A 15 -8.06 6.29 -4.32
C THR A 15 -7.90 7.44 -5.32
N ALA A 16 -7.07 8.45 -4.99
CA ALA A 16 -6.78 9.59 -5.87
C ALA A 16 -5.66 9.30 -6.88
N LYS A 17 -4.96 8.17 -6.78
CA LYS A 17 -3.90 7.78 -7.73
C LYS A 17 -4.48 7.60 -9.15
N LEU A 18 -3.65 7.90 -10.17
CA LEU A 18 -3.98 7.56 -11.55
C LEU A 18 -4.03 6.03 -11.68
N GLY A 19 -4.94 5.52 -12.51
CA GLY A 19 -5.03 4.08 -12.76
C GLY A 19 -3.72 3.53 -13.36
N ALA A 20 -3.32 2.32 -12.98
CA ALA A 20 -2.06 1.67 -13.38
C ALA A 20 -1.85 1.70 -14.90
N GLY A 21 -2.81 1.28 -15.71
CA GLY A 21 -2.67 1.24 -17.16
C GLY A 21 -2.51 2.62 -17.83
N VAL A 22 -3.02 3.71 -17.22
CA VAL A 22 -2.79 5.08 -17.74
C VAL A 22 -1.36 5.51 -17.49
N LEU A 23 -0.84 5.22 -16.30
CA LEU A 23 0.52 5.61 -15.93
C LEU A 23 1.56 4.82 -16.74
N GLU A 24 1.39 3.52 -16.88
CA GLU A 24 2.23 2.64 -17.69
C GLU A 24 2.37 3.16 -19.13
N HIS A 25 1.25 3.46 -19.80
CA HIS A 25 1.25 3.99 -21.17
C HIS A 25 1.97 5.35 -21.32
N ILE A 26 1.96 6.18 -20.26
CA ILE A 26 2.70 7.44 -20.25
C ILE A 26 4.19 7.19 -20.05
N LEU A 27 4.56 6.30 -19.12
CA LEU A 27 5.94 5.98 -18.80
C LEU A 27 6.68 5.32 -19.96
N GLU A 28 6.01 4.51 -20.78
CA GLU A 28 6.58 3.93 -22.02
C GLU A 28 7.11 4.98 -23.01
N ARG A 29 6.57 6.20 -22.97
CA ARG A 29 6.95 7.32 -23.86
C ARG A 29 8.12 8.12 -23.32
N ILE A 30 8.53 7.89 -22.08
CA ILE A 30 9.67 8.60 -21.50
C ILE A 30 10.96 8.03 -22.11
N PRO A 31 11.84 8.87 -22.67
CA PRO A 31 13.11 8.40 -23.20
C PRO A 31 13.91 7.68 -22.12
N LYS A 32 14.24 6.42 -22.34
CA LYS A 32 15.13 5.69 -21.44
C LYS A 32 16.53 6.30 -21.58
N GLY A 33 17.03 6.90 -20.48
CA GLY A 33 18.37 7.43 -20.39
C GLY A 33 19.46 6.35 -20.50
N GLN A 34 20.73 6.75 -20.42
CA GLN A 34 21.82 5.77 -20.29
C GLN A 34 21.62 4.95 -19.03
N LYS A 35 21.75 3.63 -19.14
CA LYS A 35 21.61 2.70 -18.01
C LYS A 35 22.74 2.97 -17.01
N ASP A 36 22.42 3.46 -15.81
CA ASP A 36 23.34 3.57 -14.71
C ASP A 36 23.41 2.21 -13.98
N GLU A 37 24.58 1.61 -13.91
CA GLU A 37 24.80 0.30 -13.26
C GLU A 37 24.55 0.36 -11.74
N ASN A 38 24.58 1.55 -11.13
CA ASN A 38 24.27 1.74 -9.73
C ASN A 38 22.76 1.87 -9.45
N LEU A 39 21.94 2.12 -10.46
CA LEU A 39 20.48 2.08 -10.33
C LEU A 39 20.03 0.60 -10.36
N LEU A 40 19.88 0.02 -9.17
CA LEU A 40 19.55 -1.40 -9.00
C LEU A 40 18.06 -1.67 -9.21
N VAL A 41 17.21 -0.70 -8.87
CA VAL A 41 15.76 -0.72 -9.02
C VAL A 41 15.31 0.66 -9.48
N GLY A 42 14.53 0.70 -10.55
CA GLY A 42 13.96 1.92 -11.12
C GLY A 42 12.50 1.69 -11.51
N TYR A 43 11.92 2.62 -12.26
CA TYR A 43 10.49 2.54 -12.65
C TYR A 43 10.18 1.43 -13.67
N ASP A 44 11.19 0.72 -14.19
CA ASP A 44 11.02 -0.34 -15.19
C ASP A 44 10.40 -1.64 -14.62
N SER A 45 10.38 -1.82 -13.29
CA SER A 45 10.00 -3.06 -12.61
C SER A 45 8.79 -2.91 -11.68
N SER A 46 8.09 -1.77 -11.70
CA SER A 46 6.93 -1.47 -10.83
C SER A 46 7.19 -1.74 -9.35
N ASP A 47 8.44 -1.64 -8.90
CA ASP A 47 8.80 -1.76 -7.50
C ASP A 47 8.37 -0.51 -6.70
N ASP A 48 8.19 -0.65 -5.39
CA ASP A 48 7.65 0.37 -4.49
C ASP A 48 8.58 1.61 -4.37
N ALA A 49 9.90 1.43 -4.54
CA ALA A 49 10.86 2.53 -4.48
C ALA A 49 12.05 2.34 -5.41
N ALA A 50 12.68 3.45 -5.79
CA ALA A 50 13.96 3.43 -6.50
C ALA A 50 15.09 3.03 -5.54
N VAL A 51 16.05 2.21 -6.02
CA VAL A 51 17.22 1.80 -5.26
C VAL A 51 18.50 2.12 -6.01
N TYR A 52 19.33 2.97 -5.41
CA TYR A 52 20.60 3.40 -5.97
C TYR A 52 21.77 2.95 -5.10
N LYS A 53 22.68 2.16 -5.67
CA LYS A 53 23.87 1.62 -4.99
C LYS A 53 24.88 2.72 -4.69
N ILE A 54 25.31 2.81 -3.43
CA ILE A 54 26.40 3.70 -3.00
C ILE A 54 27.73 2.92 -2.96
N ASN A 55 27.68 1.71 -2.39
CA ASN A 55 28.80 0.78 -2.26
C ASN A 55 28.28 -0.66 -2.11
N ASP A 56 29.16 -1.62 -1.87
CA ASP A 56 28.77 -3.04 -1.79
C ASP A 56 27.91 -3.42 -0.58
N ASN A 57 27.79 -2.53 0.41
CA ASN A 57 27.04 -2.75 1.64
C ASN A 57 25.84 -1.82 1.82
N GLN A 58 25.76 -0.73 1.03
CA GLN A 58 24.73 0.29 1.18
C GLN A 58 24.19 0.76 -0.17
N ALA A 59 22.86 0.88 -0.23
CA ALA A 59 22.13 1.54 -1.28
C ALA A 59 21.10 2.48 -0.67
N PHE A 60 20.84 3.61 -1.34
CA PHE A 60 19.69 4.44 -1.04
C PHE A 60 18.42 3.78 -1.54
N VAL A 61 17.37 3.86 -0.74
CA VAL A 61 15.98 3.59 -1.15
C VAL A 61 15.27 4.93 -1.13
N GLN A 62 14.64 5.30 -2.23
CA GLN A 62 14.04 6.63 -2.39
C GLN A 62 12.65 6.52 -2.99
N THR A 63 11.67 7.11 -2.30
CA THR A 63 10.28 7.16 -2.71
C THR A 63 9.65 8.52 -2.42
N LEU A 64 8.48 8.75 -3.00
CA LEU A 64 7.59 9.83 -2.62
C LEU A 64 6.13 9.42 -2.80
N ASP A 65 5.31 9.73 -1.81
CA ASP A 65 3.86 9.56 -1.88
C ASP A 65 3.16 10.76 -1.25
N PHE A 66 2.13 11.27 -1.90
CA PHE A 66 1.30 12.35 -1.39
C PHE A 66 -0.11 12.26 -2.01
N PHE A 67 -1.11 12.68 -1.26
CA PHE A 67 -2.50 12.59 -1.69
C PHE A 67 -3.40 13.62 -0.95
N PRO A 68 -4.62 13.87 -1.44
CA PRO A 68 -5.59 14.71 -0.74
C PRO A 68 -6.16 14.02 0.50
N PRO A 69 -6.71 14.78 1.47
CA PRO A 69 -7.29 14.25 2.69
C PRO A 69 -8.43 13.26 2.44
N MET A 70 -8.45 12.19 3.22
CA MET A 70 -9.46 11.14 3.23
C MET A 70 -10.21 11.05 4.55
N VAL A 71 -9.72 11.71 5.59
CA VAL A 71 -10.31 11.86 6.91
C VAL A 71 -10.42 13.34 7.25
N GLU A 72 -11.38 13.70 8.13
CA GLU A 72 -11.64 15.11 8.46
C GLU A 72 -10.67 15.67 9.50
N ASP A 73 -10.05 14.83 10.30
CA ASP A 73 -9.05 15.25 11.29
C ASP A 73 -7.68 15.50 10.61
N PRO A 74 -7.19 16.75 10.62
CA PRO A 74 -5.92 17.09 9.95
C PRO A 74 -4.70 16.39 10.55
N TYR A 75 -4.70 16.14 11.86
CA TYR A 75 -3.60 15.46 12.53
C TYR A 75 -3.54 13.98 12.13
N LEU A 76 -4.70 13.29 12.15
CA LEU A 76 -4.80 11.91 11.67
C LEU A 76 -4.46 11.81 10.18
N PHE A 77 -4.89 12.78 9.35
CA PHE A 77 -4.50 12.82 7.95
C PHE A 77 -2.98 12.89 7.79
N GLY A 78 -2.32 13.75 8.57
CA GLY A 78 -0.86 13.85 8.58
C GLY A 78 -0.18 12.54 8.94
N GLN A 79 -0.68 11.84 9.96
CA GLN A 79 -0.17 10.52 10.35
C GLN A 79 -0.36 9.48 9.26
N ILE A 80 -1.55 9.40 8.65
CA ILE A 80 -1.86 8.42 7.59
C ILE A 80 -0.98 8.65 6.36
N ALA A 81 -0.86 9.91 5.91
CA ALA A 81 -0.06 10.25 4.73
C ALA A 81 1.43 9.93 4.93
N ALA A 82 1.96 10.22 6.12
CA ALA A 82 3.34 9.87 6.45
C ALA A 82 3.53 8.35 6.57
N THR A 83 2.61 7.64 7.24
CA THR A 83 2.67 6.17 7.37
C THR A 83 2.68 5.48 6.00
N ASN A 84 1.85 5.98 5.06
CA ASN A 84 1.81 5.46 3.69
C ASN A 84 3.14 5.70 2.95
N ALA A 85 3.67 6.92 2.97
CA ALA A 85 4.92 7.23 2.28
C ALA A 85 6.17 6.54 2.86
N LEU A 86 6.15 6.23 4.17
CA LEU A 86 7.21 5.48 4.84
C LEU A 86 7.17 3.97 4.49
N SER A 87 6.03 3.47 4.05
CA SER A 87 5.78 2.04 3.83
C SER A 87 6.65 1.46 2.72
N ASP A 88 6.87 2.18 1.62
CA ASP A 88 7.70 1.75 0.50
C ASP A 88 9.13 1.38 0.93
N ILE A 89 9.69 2.13 1.90
CA ILE A 89 11.02 1.81 2.44
C ILE A 89 11.01 0.43 3.12
N TYR A 90 9.93 0.12 3.85
CA TYR A 90 9.78 -1.17 4.53
C TYR A 90 9.49 -2.31 3.56
N ALA A 91 8.74 -2.05 2.49
CA ALA A 91 8.47 -3.02 1.41
C ALA A 91 9.76 -3.42 0.69
N MET A 92 10.71 -2.50 0.54
CA MET A 92 12.05 -2.78 -0.02
C MET A 92 13.03 -3.41 0.98
N GLY A 93 12.61 -3.70 2.23
CA GLY A 93 13.48 -4.23 3.29
C GLY A 93 14.44 -3.20 3.90
N GLY A 94 14.22 -1.91 3.64
CA GLY A 94 15.08 -0.81 4.06
C GLY A 94 14.75 -0.22 5.43
N ASP A 95 15.65 0.62 5.94
CA ASP A 95 15.46 1.46 7.13
C ASP A 95 15.25 2.91 6.73
N VAL A 96 14.24 3.57 7.26
CA VAL A 96 14.00 5.01 7.08
C VAL A 96 15.16 5.81 7.68
N LYS A 97 15.63 6.83 6.97
CA LYS A 97 16.67 7.76 7.46
C LYS A 97 16.19 9.20 7.50
N THR A 98 15.68 9.72 6.39
CA THR A 98 15.20 11.10 6.33
C THR A 98 13.89 11.19 5.56
N ALA A 99 13.09 12.20 5.87
CA ALA A 99 11.88 12.54 5.13
C ALA A 99 11.81 14.05 4.88
N LEU A 100 11.24 14.43 3.75
CA LEU A 100 10.92 15.80 3.36
C LEU A 100 9.42 15.94 3.16
N ASN A 101 8.80 16.97 3.74
CA ASN A 101 7.38 17.26 3.53
C ASN A 101 7.10 17.70 2.08
N ILE A 102 6.01 17.22 1.51
CA ILE A 102 5.41 17.71 0.27
C ILE A 102 4.05 18.29 0.64
N VAL A 103 3.84 19.58 0.43
CA VAL A 103 2.65 20.31 0.86
C VAL A 103 2.06 21.11 -0.29
N CYS A 104 0.78 20.87 -0.60
CA CYS A 104 -0.09 21.79 -1.34
C CYS A 104 -1.18 22.27 -0.38
N PHE A 105 -1.35 23.60 -0.21
CA PHE A 105 -2.26 24.12 0.79
C PHE A 105 -2.91 25.45 0.34
N PRO A 106 -4.24 25.63 0.50
CA PRO A 106 -4.91 26.86 0.16
C PRO A 106 -4.53 28.00 1.10
N GLU A 107 -4.06 29.13 0.54
CA GLU A 107 -3.66 30.31 1.34
C GLU A 107 -4.79 30.88 2.22
N SER A 108 -6.06 30.70 1.79
CA SER A 108 -7.24 31.17 2.53
C SER A 108 -7.69 30.23 3.66
N MET A 109 -7.11 29.03 3.77
CA MET A 109 -7.44 28.08 4.82
C MET A 109 -6.62 28.37 6.11
N ASP A 110 -7.21 28.07 7.28
CA ASP A 110 -6.54 28.27 8.57
C ASP A 110 -5.21 27.49 8.66
N LEU A 111 -4.11 28.22 8.85
CA LEU A 111 -2.77 27.64 8.98
C LEU A 111 -2.62 26.68 10.19
N ASN A 112 -3.49 26.76 11.19
CA ASN A 112 -3.51 25.76 12.27
C ASN A 112 -3.84 24.36 11.76
N ILE A 113 -4.61 24.24 10.68
CA ILE A 113 -4.90 22.95 10.00
C ILE A 113 -3.58 22.40 9.44
N LEU A 114 -2.81 23.22 8.72
CA LEU A 114 -1.51 22.81 8.22
C LEU A 114 -0.57 22.40 9.35
N GLY A 115 -0.54 23.18 10.45
CA GLY A 115 0.27 22.86 11.63
C GLY A 115 -0.03 21.46 12.19
N LYS A 116 -1.32 21.08 12.29
CA LYS A 116 -1.73 19.73 12.73
C LYS A 116 -1.31 18.62 11.76
N ILE A 117 -1.45 18.85 10.45
CA ILE A 117 -1.00 17.90 9.42
C ILE A 117 0.49 17.62 9.58
N LEU A 118 1.31 18.68 9.64
CA LEU A 118 2.75 18.57 9.77
C LEU A 118 3.17 17.91 11.08
N GLN A 119 2.46 18.19 12.18
CA GLN A 119 2.69 17.54 13.46
C GLN A 119 2.46 16.02 13.36
N GLY A 120 1.31 15.59 12.82
CA GLY A 120 1.00 14.17 12.65
C GLY A 120 2.05 13.45 11.79
N GLY A 121 2.48 14.07 10.69
CA GLY A 121 3.54 13.54 9.83
C GLY A 121 4.90 13.44 10.52
N ALA A 122 5.29 14.48 11.26
CA ALA A 122 6.56 14.51 11.98
C ALA A 122 6.66 13.41 13.05
N GLU A 123 5.57 13.16 13.78
CA GLU A 123 5.52 12.10 14.79
C GLU A 123 5.70 10.72 14.17
N LYS A 124 5.11 10.46 13.01
CA LYS A 124 5.29 9.18 12.29
C LYS A 124 6.71 9.00 11.76
N VAL A 125 7.34 10.05 11.27
CA VAL A 125 8.77 10.02 10.88
C VAL A 125 9.65 9.68 12.08
N GLN A 126 9.36 10.29 13.24
CA GLN A 126 10.08 10.00 14.49
C GLN A 126 9.85 8.55 14.96
N GLU A 127 8.61 8.06 14.93
CA GLU A 127 8.27 6.67 15.24
C GLU A 127 9.00 5.68 14.33
N ALA A 128 9.15 6.02 13.03
CA ALA A 128 9.94 5.27 12.07
C ALA A 128 11.46 5.26 12.36
N GLY A 129 11.92 6.07 13.31
CA GLY A 129 13.35 6.26 13.62
C GLY A 129 14.07 7.14 12.61
N GLY A 130 13.34 7.88 11.77
CA GLY A 130 13.85 8.81 10.79
C GLY A 130 13.91 10.25 11.31
N SER A 131 14.51 11.13 10.52
CA SER A 131 14.59 12.56 10.77
C SER A 131 13.80 13.33 9.71
N LEU A 132 12.85 14.17 10.14
CA LEU A 132 12.19 15.12 9.25
C LEU A 132 13.16 16.27 8.96
N ALA A 133 13.63 16.39 7.70
CA ALA A 133 14.73 17.25 7.32
C ALA A 133 14.30 18.55 6.60
N GLY A 134 12.99 18.82 6.53
CA GLY A 134 12.43 19.98 5.85
C GLY A 134 11.34 19.60 4.87
N GLY A 135 11.30 20.26 3.72
CA GLY A 135 10.31 19.99 2.67
C GLY A 135 10.03 21.19 1.79
N HIS A 136 8.98 21.10 0.98
CA HIS A 136 8.52 22.17 0.11
C HIS A 136 7.00 22.34 0.21
N SER A 137 6.55 23.61 0.16
CA SER A 137 5.13 23.95 0.18
C SER A 137 4.78 24.90 -0.96
N ILE A 138 3.62 24.70 -1.57
CA ILE A 138 3.06 25.58 -2.60
C ILE A 138 1.61 25.93 -2.26
N ALA A 139 1.17 27.13 -2.69
CA ALA A 139 -0.23 27.48 -2.69
C ALA A 139 -0.98 26.67 -3.76
N ASP A 140 -2.13 26.10 -3.39
CA ASP A 140 -2.98 25.31 -4.29
C ASP A 140 -4.45 25.54 -3.93
N SER A 141 -5.36 25.12 -4.79
CA SER A 141 -6.80 25.13 -4.51
C SER A 141 -7.24 24.05 -3.54
N ASP A 142 -6.44 22.97 -3.40
CA ASP A 142 -6.76 21.78 -2.61
C ASP A 142 -5.60 21.41 -1.71
N VAL A 143 -5.92 20.84 -0.54
CA VAL A 143 -4.91 20.29 0.36
C VAL A 143 -4.38 18.98 -0.22
N LYS A 144 -3.05 18.86 -0.29
CA LYS A 144 -2.34 17.60 -0.52
C LYS A 144 -1.13 17.55 0.39
N TYR A 145 -0.90 16.41 0.98
CA TYR A 145 0.23 16.19 1.88
C TYR A 145 0.82 14.81 1.72
N GLY A 146 2.10 14.71 1.89
CA GLY A 146 2.86 13.49 1.96
C GLY A 146 4.34 13.75 2.15
N LEU A 147 5.15 12.74 1.88
CA LEU A 147 6.58 12.80 2.10
C LEU A 147 7.35 12.32 0.88
N SER A 148 8.53 12.90 0.67
CA SER A 148 9.62 12.21 -0.02
C SER A 148 10.52 11.59 1.03
N VAL A 149 10.72 10.27 0.95
CA VAL A 149 11.44 9.50 1.96
C VAL A 149 12.71 8.90 1.39
N THR A 150 13.78 8.99 2.16
CA THR A 150 15.05 8.32 1.87
C THR A 150 15.37 7.31 2.97
N GLY A 151 15.59 6.07 2.56
CA GLY A 151 16.03 4.98 3.41
C GLY A 151 17.38 4.41 2.97
N ILE A 152 17.85 3.42 3.71
CA ILE A 152 19.06 2.65 3.40
C ILE A 152 18.73 1.16 3.47
N VAL A 153 19.26 0.41 2.50
CA VAL A 153 19.19 -1.05 2.46
C VAL A 153 20.57 -1.63 2.08
N ASN A 154 20.81 -2.88 2.45
CA ASN A 154 21.95 -3.61 1.89
C ASN A 154 21.60 -4.04 0.46
N PRO A 155 22.43 -3.72 -0.56
CA PRO A 155 22.15 -4.07 -1.96
C PRO A 155 21.89 -5.57 -2.22
N LYS A 156 22.41 -6.44 -1.35
CA LYS A 156 22.24 -7.89 -1.45
C LYS A 156 20.98 -8.42 -0.76
N LYS A 157 20.21 -7.53 -0.08
CA LYS A 157 19.04 -7.87 0.72
C LYS A 157 17.81 -7.04 0.33
N ILE A 158 17.79 -6.50 -0.86
CA ILE A 158 16.64 -5.77 -1.40
C ILE A 158 15.53 -6.77 -1.65
N TRP A 159 14.34 -6.48 -1.17
CA TRP A 159 13.13 -7.15 -1.58
C TRP A 159 12.57 -6.45 -2.82
N LYS A 160 12.26 -7.23 -3.84
CA LYS A 160 11.64 -6.74 -5.07
C LYS A 160 10.22 -7.23 -5.17
N ASN A 161 9.37 -6.52 -5.89
CA ASN A 161 8.00 -6.96 -6.13
C ASN A 161 7.97 -8.28 -6.90
N ASN A 162 8.81 -8.45 -7.92
CA ASN A 162 8.76 -9.55 -8.86
C ASN A 162 9.75 -10.69 -8.58
N GLY A 163 10.19 -10.83 -7.32
CA GLY A 163 11.13 -11.87 -6.90
C GLY A 163 10.52 -13.23 -6.53
N ALA A 164 9.19 -13.35 -6.53
CA ALA A 164 8.46 -14.55 -6.12
C ALA A 164 8.84 -15.79 -6.92
N LYS A 165 8.71 -16.95 -6.28
CA LYS A 165 9.02 -18.27 -6.84
C LYS A 165 7.83 -19.22 -6.68
N SER A 166 7.67 -20.15 -7.62
CA SER A 166 6.69 -21.22 -7.49
C SER A 166 6.93 -22.02 -6.20
N GLY A 167 5.89 -22.27 -5.43
CA GLY A 167 5.92 -22.89 -4.10
C GLY A 167 6.01 -21.91 -2.94
N ASP A 168 6.19 -20.60 -3.19
CA ASP A 168 6.15 -19.62 -2.12
C ASP A 168 4.73 -19.50 -1.54
N LYS A 169 4.67 -19.26 -0.22
CA LYS A 169 3.42 -18.86 0.44
C LYS A 169 3.32 -17.35 0.50
N LEU A 170 2.09 -16.86 0.36
CA LEU A 170 1.76 -15.43 0.39
C LEU A 170 1.24 -15.07 1.78
N ILE A 171 1.89 -14.11 2.44
CA ILE A 171 1.49 -13.63 3.78
C ILE A 171 1.12 -12.15 3.70
N LEU A 172 -0.12 -11.81 4.09
CA LEU A 172 -0.62 -10.45 4.19
C LEU A 172 -0.60 -10.00 5.66
N THR A 173 -0.10 -8.78 5.94
CA THR A 173 0.18 -8.33 7.32
C THR A 173 -0.84 -7.35 7.91
N LYS A 174 -1.79 -6.84 7.12
CA LYS A 174 -2.91 -5.99 7.59
C LYS A 174 -4.22 -6.45 6.94
N ARG A 175 -5.35 -6.03 7.53
CA ARG A 175 -6.70 -6.30 7.02
C ARG A 175 -7.00 -5.50 5.75
N LEU A 176 -7.84 -6.04 4.88
CA LEU A 176 -8.37 -5.36 3.68
C LEU A 176 -9.75 -4.74 3.94
N GLY A 177 -10.14 -3.79 3.09
CA GLY A 177 -11.45 -3.12 3.12
C GLY A 177 -11.40 -1.66 3.57
N VAL A 178 -10.21 -1.03 3.61
CA VAL A 178 -10.02 0.38 3.99
C VAL A 178 -10.87 1.32 3.12
N GLY A 179 -10.82 1.17 1.81
CA GLY A 179 -11.54 2.04 0.89
C GLY A 179 -13.05 1.91 1.04
N ILE A 180 -13.56 0.68 1.16
CA ILE A 180 -14.99 0.37 1.35
C ILE A 180 -15.49 0.98 2.66
N ILE A 181 -14.82 0.76 3.79
CA ILE A 181 -15.23 1.33 5.09
C ILE A 181 -15.17 2.86 5.06
N CYS A 182 -14.13 3.45 4.47
CA CYS A 182 -14.06 4.90 4.30
C CYS A 182 -15.20 5.45 3.42
N ALA A 183 -15.56 4.74 2.35
CA ALA A 183 -16.70 5.12 1.50
C ALA A 183 -18.04 5.04 2.25
N ALA A 184 -18.26 3.96 2.99
CA ALA A 184 -19.44 3.78 3.84
C ALA A 184 -19.53 4.85 4.94
N ASN A 185 -18.40 5.19 5.58
CA ASN A 185 -18.34 6.23 6.61
C ASN A 185 -18.74 7.62 6.09
N ARG A 186 -18.35 7.97 4.85
CA ARG A 186 -18.71 9.26 4.22
C ARG A 186 -20.22 9.44 4.03
N VAL A 187 -20.95 8.35 3.84
CA VAL A 187 -22.42 8.36 3.75
C VAL A 187 -23.08 7.95 5.06
N LYS A 188 -22.29 7.85 6.17
CA LYS A 188 -22.76 7.52 7.51
C LYS A 188 -23.41 6.13 7.62
N GLN A 189 -22.90 5.18 6.85
CA GLN A 189 -23.36 3.79 6.80
C GLN A 189 -22.27 2.78 7.22
N ALA A 190 -21.10 3.26 7.67
CA ALA A 190 -20.08 2.37 8.21
C ALA A 190 -20.58 1.70 9.50
N PRO A 191 -20.32 0.40 9.70
CA PRO A 191 -20.61 -0.28 10.95
C PRO A 191 -19.93 0.40 12.14
N GLU A 192 -20.55 0.28 13.33
CA GLU A 192 -20.01 0.82 14.58
C GLU A 192 -18.61 0.23 14.85
N GLY A 193 -17.64 1.09 15.19
CA GLY A 193 -16.26 0.68 15.47
C GLY A 193 -15.41 0.35 14.26
N ALA A 194 -15.98 0.23 13.05
CA ALA A 194 -15.21 -0.14 11.85
C ALA A 194 -14.20 0.95 11.46
N MET A 195 -14.62 2.22 11.53
CA MET A 195 -13.74 3.34 11.16
C MET A 195 -12.58 3.49 12.15
N GLU A 196 -12.76 3.24 13.45
CA GLU A 196 -11.71 3.23 14.45
C GLU A 196 -10.65 2.16 14.15
N GLN A 197 -11.06 0.96 13.76
CA GLN A 197 -10.15 -0.12 13.37
C GLN A 197 -9.35 0.28 12.11
N VAL A 198 -10.01 0.87 11.12
CA VAL A 198 -9.38 1.34 9.88
C VAL A 198 -8.37 2.45 10.17
N LEU A 199 -8.71 3.45 11.00
CA LEU A 199 -7.80 4.53 11.40
C LEU A 199 -6.57 3.99 12.14
N ALA A 200 -6.76 3.07 13.08
CA ALA A 200 -5.67 2.42 13.79
C ALA A 200 -4.72 1.68 12.83
N SER A 201 -5.27 0.95 11.86
CA SER A 201 -4.48 0.24 10.85
C SER A 201 -3.72 1.21 9.93
N MET A 202 -4.37 2.27 9.43
CA MET A 202 -3.75 3.25 8.52
C MET A 202 -2.63 4.05 9.20
N THR A 203 -2.67 4.23 10.50
CA THR A 203 -1.61 4.91 11.27
C THR A 203 -0.53 3.96 11.81
N THR A 204 -0.68 2.64 11.64
CA THR A 204 0.33 1.65 12.04
C THR A 204 1.40 1.49 10.98
N LEU A 205 2.68 1.72 11.33
CA LEU A 205 3.82 1.53 10.43
C LEU A 205 4.01 0.05 10.06
N ASN A 206 4.41 -0.20 8.82
CA ASN A 206 4.84 -1.54 8.38
C ASN A 206 6.25 -1.92 8.89
N ARG A 207 6.84 -1.09 9.75
CA ARG A 207 8.17 -1.30 10.33
C ARG A 207 8.31 -2.66 11.01
N THR A 208 7.41 -3.00 11.94
CA THR A 208 7.46 -4.26 12.69
C THR A 208 7.41 -5.48 11.76
N ALA A 209 6.52 -5.45 10.74
CA ALA A 209 6.44 -6.52 9.75
C ALA A 209 7.77 -6.67 8.98
N SER A 210 8.35 -5.54 8.54
CA SER A 210 9.62 -5.54 7.82
C SER A 210 10.78 -6.04 8.70
N GLU A 211 10.90 -5.57 9.95
CA GLU A 211 11.95 -5.99 10.88
C GLU A 211 11.90 -7.51 11.17
N ILE A 212 10.69 -8.07 11.34
CA ILE A 212 10.48 -9.51 11.50
C ILE A 212 10.86 -10.24 10.20
N GLY A 213 10.33 -9.79 9.05
CA GLY A 213 10.56 -10.40 7.73
C GLY A 213 12.03 -10.52 7.36
N ARG A 214 12.89 -9.58 7.78
CA ARG A 214 14.35 -9.61 7.51
C ARG A 214 15.09 -10.84 8.10
N ASN A 215 14.46 -11.57 9.01
CA ASN A 215 15.01 -12.79 9.59
C ASN A 215 14.63 -14.06 8.80
N PHE A 216 13.88 -13.88 7.69
CA PHE A 216 13.36 -14.95 6.85
C PHE A 216 13.81 -14.82 5.40
N CYS A 217 13.63 -15.87 4.62
CA CYS A 217 13.92 -15.89 3.19
C CYS A 217 12.72 -15.32 2.42
N ILE A 218 12.59 -14.00 2.41
CA ILE A 218 11.59 -13.28 1.62
C ILE A 218 12.09 -13.22 0.17
N HIS A 219 11.33 -13.77 -0.76
CA HIS A 219 11.64 -13.74 -2.19
C HIS A 219 11.08 -12.51 -2.88
N ALA A 220 9.86 -12.09 -2.51
CA ALA A 220 9.24 -10.85 -2.98
C ALA A 220 8.47 -10.16 -1.85
N CYS A 221 8.34 -8.84 -1.97
CA CYS A 221 7.54 -8.04 -1.06
C CYS A 221 7.02 -6.82 -1.80
N THR A 222 5.79 -6.40 -1.48
CA THR A 222 5.21 -5.10 -1.82
C THR A 222 4.30 -4.66 -0.69
N ASP A 223 3.98 -3.38 -0.58
CA ASP A 223 2.89 -2.92 0.25
C ASP A 223 1.57 -2.86 -0.54
N VAL A 224 0.47 -3.19 0.10
CA VAL A 224 -0.84 -3.21 -0.55
C VAL A 224 -1.50 -1.84 -0.44
N THR A 225 -1.52 -1.08 -1.53
CA THR A 225 -2.05 0.30 -1.55
C THR A 225 -3.13 0.51 -2.61
N GLY A 226 -3.00 1.51 -3.46
CA GLY A 226 -4.07 2.01 -4.34
C GLY A 226 -4.59 1.03 -5.39
N PHE A 227 -3.79 0.07 -5.82
CA PHE A 227 -4.20 -0.94 -6.81
C PHE A 227 -4.95 -2.13 -6.19
N GLY A 228 -5.13 -2.11 -4.86
CA GLY A 228 -5.77 -3.19 -4.11
C GLY A 228 -4.90 -4.44 -4.02
N PHE A 229 -5.36 -5.42 -3.27
CA PHE A 229 -4.60 -6.66 -3.06
C PHE A 229 -4.30 -7.39 -4.39
N LEU A 230 -5.32 -7.53 -5.25
CA LEU A 230 -5.15 -8.25 -6.52
C LEU A 230 -4.26 -7.49 -7.51
N GLY A 231 -4.26 -6.14 -7.49
CA GLY A 231 -3.40 -5.34 -8.35
C GLY A 231 -1.92 -5.50 -8.01
N HIS A 232 -1.57 -5.40 -6.72
CA HIS A 232 -0.19 -5.61 -6.28
C HIS A 232 0.25 -7.07 -6.41
N LEU A 233 -0.66 -8.03 -6.25
CA LEU A 233 -0.37 -9.42 -6.53
C LEU A 233 -0.10 -9.67 -8.02
N HIS A 234 -0.83 -9.01 -8.93
CA HIS A 234 -0.60 -9.05 -10.35
C HIS A 234 0.82 -8.55 -10.71
N GLU A 235 1.21 -7.39 -10.14
CA GLU A 235 2.58 -6.87 -10.29
C GLU A 235 3.62 -7.87 -9.78
N MET A 236 3.37 -8.54 -8.64
CA MET A 236 4.25 -9.55 -8.07
C MET A 236 4.40 -10.79 -8.97
N MET A 237 3.34 -11.23 -9.64
CA MET A 237 3.36 -12.37 -10.57
C MET A 237 4.09 -12.04 -11.88
N ASP A 238 4.13 -10.78 -12.29
CA ASP A 238 4.95 -10.25 -13.40
C ASP A 238 4.74 -11.03 -14.73
N GLY A 239 3.54 -11.56 -14.97
CA GLY A 239 3.21 -12.37 -16.15
C GLY A 239 4.02 -13.68 -16.28
N ARG A 240 4.81 -14.06 -15.26
CA ARG A 240 5.69 -15.24 -15.26
C ARG A 240 5.18 -16.38 -14.37
N LEU A 241 4.38 -16.05 -13.39
CA LEU A 241 3.86 -16.96 -12.38
C LEU A 241 2.33 -16.82 -12.30
N SER A 242 1.72 -17.75 -11.60
CA SER A 242 0.32 -17.66 -11.18
C SER A 242 0.23 -17.82 -9.67
N SER A 243 -0.93 -17.47 -9.10
CA SER A 243 -1.18 -17.62 -7.67
C SER A 243 -2.55 -18.22 -7.39
N VAL A 244 -2.67 -18.87 -6.24
CA VAL A 244 -3.94 -19.32 -5.66
C VAL A 244 -4.17 -18.58 -4.37
N ILE A 245 -5.27 -17.85 -4.26
CA ILE A 245 -5.65 -17.08 -3.08
C ILE A 245 -6.78 -17.78 -2.34
N TYR A 246 -6.63 -17.94 -1.04
CA TYR A 246 -7.57 -18.55 -0.11
C TYR A 246 -8.45 -17.45 0.49
N ALA A 247 -9.60 -17.17 -0.13
CA ALA A 247 -10.46 -16.05 0.23
C ALA A 247 -10.89 -16.09 1.71
N ASP A 248 -11.14 -17.27 2.24
CA ASP A 248 -11.53 -17.51 3.64
C ASP A 248 -10.38 -17.29 4.66
N GLN A 249 -9.14 -17.13 4.19
CA GLN A 249 -7.97 -16.82 5.01
C GLN A 249 -7.56 -15.34 4.94
N VAL A 250 -8.11 -14.57 4.01
CA VAL A 250 -7.76 -13.14 3.87
C VAL A 250 -8.32 -12.35 5.07
N PRO A 251 -7.47 -11.65 5.83
CA PRO A 251 -7.94 -10.80 6.92
C PRO A 251 -8.69 -9.58 6.37
N VAL A 252 -9.92 -9.38 6.81
CA VAL A 252 -10.82 -8.31 6.36
C VAL A 252 -11.30 -7.51 7.57
N PHE A 253 -11.54 -6.22 7.41
CA PHE A 253 -12.18 -5.40 8.45
C PHE A 253 -13.62 -5.80 8.65
N ASP A 254 -14.06 -5.79 9.91
CA ASP A 254 -15.44 -6.10 10.28
C ASP A 254 -16.41 -5.16 9.52
N GLY A 255 -17.40 -5.73 8.87
CA GLY A 255 -18.41 -5.04 8.08
C GLY A 255 -17.98 -4.60 6.68
N ALA A 256 -16.74 -4.83 6.25
CA ALA A 256 -16.32 -4.42 4.90
C ALA A 256 -17.01 -5.24 3.81
N MET A 257 -17.21 -6.54 4.03
CA MET A 257 -17.93 -7.39 3.08
C MET A 257 -19.41 -6.99 2.98
N GLU A 258 -20.05 -6.76 4.12
CA GLU A 258 -21.44 -6.32 4.20
C GLU A 258 -21.65 -4.98 3.47
N CYS A 259 -20.77 -4.00 3.73
CA CYS A 259 -20.77 -2.73 3.00
C CYS A 259 -20.61 -2.92 1.49
N ALA A 260 -19.75 -3.84 1.06
CA ALA A 260 -19.57 -4.15 -0.35
C ALA A 260 -20.81 -4.80 -0.98
N GLU A 261 -21.50 -5.72 -0.28
CA GLU A 261 -22.77 -6.32 -0.72
C GLU A 261 -23.89 -5.27 -0.84
N GLU A 262 -23.80 -4.17 -0.06
CA GLU A 262 -24.71 -3.02 -0.16
C GLU A 262 -24.24 -1.98 -1.21
N PHE A 263 -23.27 -2.32 -2.05
CA PHE A 263 -22.71 -1.46 -3.09
C PHE A 263 -22.04 -0.15 -2.59
N LEU A 264 -21.58 -0.12 -1.35
CA LEU A 264 -20.79 0.99 -0.80
C LEU A 264 -19.32 0.88 -1.26
N LEU A 265 -19.11 1.03 -2.55
CA LEU A 265 -17.87 0.75 -3.24
C LEU A 265 -17.08 2.02 -3.56
N THR A 266 -15.81 1.85 -3.91
CA THR A 266 -14.97 2.94 -4.37
C THR A 266 -14.85 2.93 -5.90
N ALA A 267 -14.81 4.12 -6.51
CA ALA A 267 -14.56 4.23 -7.95
C ALA A 267 -13.17 3.68 -8.34
N ALA A 268 -12.21 3.71 -7.42
CA ALA A 268 -10.87 3.14 -7.65
C ALA A 268 -10.89 1.61 -7.64
N GLY A 269 -11.67 0.97 -6.75
CA GLY A 269 -11.87 -0.48 -6.78
C GLY A 269 -12.45 -0.96 -8.12
N GLN A 270 -13.43 -0.23 -8.67
CA GLN A 270 -13.97 -0.53 -10.00
C GLN A 270 -12.93 -0.36 -11.12
N LYS A 271 -12.05 0.63 -11.04
CA LYS A 271 -10.94 0.78 -11.99
C LYS A 271 -9.96 -0.38 -11.87
N ASN A 272 -9.64 -0.82 -10.65
CA ASN A 272 -8.77 -1.96 -10.40
C ASN A 272 -9.39 -3.26 -10.98
N ARG A 273 -10.69 -3.49 -10.76
CA ARG A 273 -11.41 -4.63 -11.35
C ARG A 273 -11.34 -4.61 -12.88
N ASN A 274 -11.59 -3.47 -13.52
CA ASN A 274 -11.55 -3.33 -14.97
C ASN A 274 -10.12 -3.55 -15.53
N HIS A 275 -9.09 -3.07 -14.82
CA HIS A 275 -7.70 -3.25 -15.22
C HIS A 275 -7.27 -4.73 -15.20
N LEU A 276 -7.79 -5.49 -14.23
CA LEU A 276 -7.47 -6.91 -14.06
C LEU A 276 -8.44 -7.86 -14.76
N GLU A 277 -9.30 -7.34 -15.65
CA GLU A 277 -10.21 -8.18 -16.41
C GLU A 277 -9.45 -9.24 -17.24
N GLY A 278 -9.82 -10.51 -17.05
CA GLY A 278 -9.18 -11.65 -17.72
C GLY A 278 -7.95 -12.23 -17.01
N TYR A 279 -7.38 -11.55 -16.01
CA TYR A 279 -6.26 -12.07 -15.21
C TYR A 279 -6.73 -12.85 -13.97
N VAL A 280 -7.89 -12.51 -13.42
CA VAL A 280 -8.42 -13.09 -12.18
C VAL A 280 -9.58 -14.04 -12.47
N LYS A 281 -9.56 -15.20 -11.83
CA LYS A 281 -10.64 -16.17 -11.84
C LYS A 281 -11.13 -16.45 -10.43
N PHE A 282 -12.40 -16.13 -10.16
CA PHE A 282 -13.08 -16.45 -8.91
C PHE A 282 -13.82 -17.78 -9.02
N GLU A 283 -13.76 -18.63 -7.99
CA GLU A 283 -14.48 -19.89 -7.89
C GLU A 283 -15.32 -19.90 -6.60
N ASP A 284 -16.63 -19.74 -6.74
CA ASP A 284 -17.64 -19.74 -5.66
C ASP A 284 -17.36 -18.69 -4.54
N ILE A 285 -16.89 -17.51 -4.92
CA ILE A 285 -16.60 -16.38 -4.03
C ILE A 285 -17.79 -15.42 -4.01
N SER A 286 -18.13 -14.88 -2.83
CA SER A 286 -19.19 -13.86 -2.70
C SER A 286 -18.79 -12.55 -3.37
N PHE A 287 -19.78 -11.78 -3.84
CA PHE A 287 -19.56 -10.47 -4.42
C PHE A 287 -18.81 -9.52 -3.47
N GLY A 288 -19.20 -9.51 -2.18
CA GLY A 288 -18.54 -8.68 -1.18
C GLY A 288 -17.06 -8.97 -1.04
N MET A 289 -16.67 -10.26 -1.06
CA MET A 289 -15.25 -10.64 -0.99
C MET A 289 -14.48 -10.30 -2.27
N GLU A 290 -15.09 -10.48 -3.45
CA GLU A 290 -14.49 -10.04 -4.70
C GLU A 290 -14.16 -8.55 -4.66
N GLU A 291 -15.10 -7.70 -4.24
CA GLU A 291 -14.93 -6.25 -4.16
C GLU A 291 -13.87 -5.85 -3.12
N VAL A 292 -13.80 -6.53 -1.97
CA VAL A 292 -12.76 -6.32 -0.95
C VAL A 292 -11.36 -6.57 -1.52
N LEU A 293 -11.19 -7.58 -2.36
CA LEU A 293 -9.90 -7.92 -2.96
C LEU A 293 -9.43 -6.90 -4.00
N TYR A 294 -10.35 -6.18 -4.65
CA TYR A 294 -10.05 -5.06 -5.56
C TYR A 294 -9.98 -3.71 -4.86
N ASP A 295 -10.45 -3.63 -3.59
CA ASP A 295 -10.56 -2.36 -2.88
C ASP A 295 -9.20 -1.70 -2.67
N PRO A 296 -9.05 -0.39 -3.00
CA PRO A 296 -7.81 0.33 -2.74
C PRO A 296 -7.56 0.45 -1.24
N GLN A 297 -6.34 0.16 -0.83
CA GLN A 297 -5.91 0.34 0.54
C GLN A 297 -5.09 1.62 0.67
N THR A 298 -5.31 2.39 1.73
CA THR A 298 -4.41 3.48 2.12
C THR A 298 -3.60 3.00 3.31
N SER A 299 -2.29 3.08 3.21
CA SER A 299 -1.37 2.58 4.25
C SER A 299 -1.65 1.10 4.60
N GLY A 300 -1.83 0.27 3.58
CA GLY A 300 -2.08 -1.16 3.75
C GLY A 300 -0.88 -1.93 4.27
N GLY A 301 -1.03 -3.24 4.40
CA GLY A 301 0.00 -4.13 4.91
C GLY A 301 1.03 -4.55 3.85
N LEU A 302 2.11 -5.17 4.31
CA LEU A 302 3.04 -5.84 3.41
C LEU A 302 2.43 -7.17 2.94
N LEU A 303 2.66 -7.48 1.67
CA LEU A 303 2.42 -8.78 1.06
C LEU A 303 3.78 -9.44 0.81
N PHE A 304 4.08 -10.48 1.58
CA PHE A 304 5.31 -11.27 1.43
C PHE A 304 5.08 -12.50 0.57
N ALA A 305 6.00 -12.81 -0.34
CA ALA A 305 6.20 -14.14 -0.90
C ALA A 305 7.42 -14.76 -0.20
N VAL A 306 7.20 -15.85 0.54
CA VAL A 306 8.21 -16.49 1.39
C VAL A 306 8.26 -17.99 1.13
N SER A 307 9.44 -18.59 1.27
CA SER A 307 9.57 -20.03 1.11
C SER A 307 8.60 -20.80 2.01
N GLU A 308 7.95 -21.84 1.49
CA GLU A 308 6.98 -22.67 2.21
C GLU A 308 7.51 -23.14 3.57
N ALA A 309 8.76 -23.56 3.63
CA ALA A 309 9.39 -24.07 4.86
C ALA A 309 9.46 -23.04 6.00
N GLN A 310 9.30 -21.75 5.72
CA GLN A 310 9.41 -20.67 6.70
C GLN A 310 8.08 -19.89 6.91
N ALA A 311 7.07 -20.21 6.14
CA ALA A 311 5.82 -19.41 6.12
C ALA A 311 5.08 -19.44 7.45
N ASP A 312 4.92 -20.61 8.06
CA ASP A 312 4.22 -20.78 9.33
C ASP A 312 4.95 -20.05 10.47
N ASP A 313 6.28 -20.20 10.59
CA ASP A 313 7.08 -19.51 11.63
C ASP A 313 7.05 -17.99 11.44
N LEU A 314 7.13 -17.48 10.21
CA LEU A 314 7.00 -16.05 9.93
C LEU A 314 5.61 -15.55 10.32
N CYS A 315 4.55 -16.23 9.88
CA CYS A 315 3.17 -15.85 10.18
C CYS A 315 2.90 -15.82 11.69
N GLU A 316 3.34 -16.84 12.43
CA GLU A 316 3.22 -16.91 13.89
C GLU A 316 3.95 -15.73 14.58
N LYS A 317 5.18 -15.42 14.17
CA LYS A 317 5.94 -14.28 14.74
C LYS A 317 5.29 -12.93 14.48
N LEU A 318 4.70 -12.75 13.30
CA LEU A 318 3.93 -11.54 12.98
C LEU A 318 2.68 -11.43 13.86
N GLN A 319 1.97 -12.54 14.08
CA GLN A 319 0.79 -12.59 14.95
C GLN A 319 1.15 -12.34 16.42
N ILE A 320 2.24 -12.92 16.93
CA ILE A 320 2.75 -12.65 18.30
C ILE A 320 3.11 -11.18 18.48
N ALA A 321 3.58 -10.51 17.43
CA ALA A 321 3.83 -9.07 17.43
C ALA A 321 2.56 -8.22 17.34
N GLY A 322 1.36 -8.83 17.33
CA GLY A 322 0.05 -8.16 17.31
C GLY A 322 -0.44 -7.76 15.91
N LEU A 323 0.20 -8.24 14.84
CA LEU A 323 -0.24 -7.97 13.48
C LEU A 323 -1.32 -8.98 13.06
N PRO A 324 -2.37 -8.57 12.32
CA PRO A 324 -3.42 -9.46 11.81
C PRO A 324 -2.90 -10.24 10.57
N ALA A 325 -1.71 -10.84 10.71
CA ALA A 325 -1.05 -11.54 9.62
C ALA A 325 -1.70 -12.89 9.34
N ALA A 326 -1.81 -13.26 8.05
CA ALA A 326 -2.33 -14.55 7.63
C ALA A 326 -1.63 -15.05 6.36
N ILE A 327 -1.50 -16.36 6.22
CA ILE A 327 -1.15 -17.01 4.95
C ILE A 327 -2.40 -16.98 4.08
N VAL A 328 -2.38 -16.15 3.04
CA VAL A 328 -3.55 -15.88 2.19
C VAL A 328 -3.54 -16.63 0.87
N GLY A 329 -2.49 -17.37 0.59
CA GLY A 329 -2.38 -18.11 -0.67
C GLY A 329 -0.97 -18.62 -0.93
N GLU A 330 -0.77 -19.04 -2.17
CA GLU A 330 0.51 -19.58 -2.65
C GLU A 330 0.80 -19.19 -4.10
N VAL A 331 2.07 -19.16 -4.43
CA VAL A 331 2.57 -18.93 -5.79
C VAL A 331 2.74 -20.28 -6.49
N ILE A 332 2.24 -20.37 -7.72
CA ILE A 332 2.31 -21.60 -8.53
C ILE A 332 2.96 -21.31 -9.88
N GLU A 333 3.31 -22.35 -10.60
CA GLU A 333 3.71 -22.27 -12.00
C GLU A 333 2.65 -21.57 -12.85
N GLN A 334 3.09 -20.82 -13.86
CA GLN A 334 2.22 -20.05 -14.75
C GLN A 334 1.08 -20.90 -15.33
N LYS A 335 -0.14 -20.40 -15.23
CA LYS A 335 -1.37 -20.98 -15.78
C LYS A 335 -2.05 -20.01 -16.75
N LYS A 336 -3.19 -20.40 -17.31
CA LYS A 336 -3.99 -19.57 -18.23
C LYS A 336 -4.50 -18.29 -17.55
N SER A 337 -5.02 -18.40 -16.34
CA SER A 337 -5.31 -17.23 -15.47
C SER A 337 -4.14 -17.02 -14.53
N GLU A 338 -3.84 -15.78 -14.24
CA GLU A 338 -2.71 -15.45 -13.38
C GLU A 338 -3.06 -15.62 -11.90
N ILE A 339 -4.28 -15.22 -11.51
CA ILE A 339 -4.74 -15.28 -10.12
C ILE A 339 -6.02 -16.13 -10.06
N PHE A 340 -6.01 -17.15 -9.21
CA PHE A 340 -7.17 -17.96 -8.87
C PHE A 340 -7.58 -17.66 -7.44
N VAL A 341 -8.84 -17.29 -7.23
CA VAL A 341 -9.40 -17.02 -5.89
C VAL A 341 -10.41 -18.10 -5.56
N ILE A 342 -10.16 -18.83 -4.48
CA ILE A 342 -10.96 -19.99 -4.07
C ILE A 342 -11.32 -19.92 -2.59
N ASP A 343 -12.37 -20.64 -2.17
CA ASP A 343 -12.65 -20.92 -0.77
C ASP A 343 -11.93 -22.22 -0.36
N HIS A 344 -10.90 -22.09 0.51
CA HIS A 344 -10.08 -23.24 0.92
C HIS A 344 -10.85 -24.28 1.74
N LYS A 345 -11.92 -23.87 2.45
CA LYS A 345 -12.77 -24.77 3.26
C LYS A 345 -13.71 -25.62 2.44
N LYS A 346 -13.95 -25.29 1.17
CA LYS A 346 -14.85 -26.01 0.28
C LYS A 346 -14.16 -27.10 -0.55
N LYS A 347 -12.86 -27.24 -0.43
CA LYS A 347 -12.06 -28.33 -1.02
C LYS A 347 -11.77 -29.40 0.01
#